data_0e6e1def0a8e1d6aa60816cc5399ab8b
#
_entry.id   0e6e1def0a8e1d6aa60816cc5399ab8b
#
_cell.length_a   1.000
_cell.length_b   1.000
_cell.length_c   1.000
_cell.angle_alpha   90.00
_cell.angle_beta   90.00
_cell.angle_gamma   90.00
#
_symmetry.space_group_name_H-M   'P 1'
#
loop_
_entity.id
_entity.type
_entity.pdbx_description
1 polymer ?
#
loop_
_entity_poly.entity_id
_entity_poly.type
_entity_poly.pdbx_seq_one_letter_code
_entity_poly.pdbx_strand_id
1 'polypeptide(L)'
;MKQQKALTLKTLTKSNVWEVQENDILRMWESAEKDADFKDNRRHFLDIIRSAFEIEEIKIDKPEVINKFEARGFKVGSLHISDNDSGKFGIKKRPIMRVTDLTYENIHHISAAKLIEVLDRNFGGGWDSLSQSIQDIIESGFDISTTTLPKDRLHKVGGMYEKKVNDGFEVLEIPKGAWVEAIFAKEKPEMEKPVVEDDDDNLSNKYDVDNDDEDEDEDLPDDKYEDEDEDDDTFDEDKLTEESYRTTFETDPDDLNLEAEDVTDDDDNY
;
A
#
# COMPACT_ATOMS: atom_id res chain seq x y z
N MET A 1 -28.87 4.24 -15.31
CA MET A 1 -28.14 4.75 -14.13
C MET A 1 -27.95 3.55 -13.20
N LYS A 2 -26.75 2.96 -13.16
CA LYS A 2 -26.41 1.89 -12.20
C LYS A 2 -26.42 2.54 -10.81
N GLN A 3 -27.30 2.07 -9.90
CA GLN A 3 -27.24 2.47 -8.51
C GLN A 3 -25.90 1.94 -7.96
N GLN A 4 -24.94 2.83 -7.71
CA GLN A 4 -23.76 2.47 -6.92
C GLN A 4 -24.28 2.00 -5.54
N LYS A 5 -24.09 0.72 -5.24
CA LYS A 5 -24.40 0.15 -3.94
C LYS A 5 -23.64 0.95 -2.89
N ALA A 6 -24.34 1.59 -1.97
CA ALA A 6 -23.71 2.43 -0.96
C ALA A 6 -22.66 1.59 -0.21
N LEU A 7 -21.41 2.07 -0.16
CA LEU A 7 -20.34 1.44 0.59
C LEU A 7 -20.74 1.36 2.07
N THR A 8 -20.55 0.20 2.66
CA THR A 8 -20.74 -0.08 4.09
C THR A 8 -19.42 -0.49 4.70
N LEU A 9 -19.30 -0.45 6.02
CA LEU A 9 -18.07 -0.84 6.69
C LEU A 9 -17.68 -2.30 6.38
N LYS A 10 -18.66 -3.19 6.21
CA LYS A 10 -18.47 -4.61 5.84
C LYS A 10 -17.92 -4.82 4.43
N THR A 11 -18.19 -3.89 3.50
CA THR A 11 -17.71 -3.95 2.12
C THR A 11 -16.45 -3.11 1.89
N LEU A 12 -15.93 -2.49 2.96
CA LEU A 12 -14.74 -1.68 2.89
C LEU A 12 -13.49 -2.56 2.77
N THR A 13 -12.62 -2.21 1.84
CA THR A 13 -11.33 -2.85 1.58
C THR A 13 -10.21 -1.83 1.60
N LYS A 14 -8.94 -2.26 1.68
CA LYS A 14 -7.78 -1.35 1.60
C LYS A 14 -7.71 -0.57 0.29
N SER A 15 -8.33 -1.08 -0.77
CA SER A 15 -8.40 -0.42 -2.07
C SER A 15 -9.49 0.65 -2.09
N ASN A 16 -10.75 0.27 -1.82
CA ASN A 16 -11.88 1.19 -1.96
C ASN A 16 -12.01 2.22 -0.82
N VAL A 17 -11.29 2.05 0.29
CA VAL A 17 -11.24 3.03 1.39
C VAL A 17 -10.72 4.40 0.95
N TRP A 18 -9.92 4.44 -0.13
CA TRP A 18 -9.41 5.69 -0.70
C TRP A 18 -10.47 6.51 -1.46
N GLU A 19 -11.61 5.90 -1.83
CA GLU A 19 -12.75 6.60 -2.44
C GLU A 19 -13.62 7.34 -1.42
N VAL A 20 -13.53 6.93 -0.15
CA VAL A 20 -14.41 7.38 0.93
C VAL A 20 -13.90 8.68 1.55
N GLN A 21 -14.82 9.50 2.05
CA GLN A 21 -14.51 10.73 2.80
C GLN A 21 -14.61 10.49 4.32
N GLU A 22 -14.00 11.37 5.12
CA GLU A 22 -13.97 11.28 6.59
C GLU A 22 -15.38 11.15 7.21
N ASN A 23 -16.33 11.95 6.71
CA ASN A 23 -17.70 11.91 7.20
C ASN A 23 -18.43 10.60 6.89
N ASP A 24 -18.04 9.96 5.79
CA ASP A 24 -18.63 8.67 5.40
C ASP A 24 -18.11 7.56 6.32
N ILE A 25 -16.83 7.59 6.67
CA ILE A 25 -16.23 6.67 7.65
C ILE A 25 -16.96 6.78 9.00
N LEU A 26 -17.16 8.00 9.51
CA LEU A 26 -17.87 8.22 10.77
C LEU A 26 -19.29 7.64 10.73
N ARG A 27 -20.00 7.89 9.63
CA ARG A 27 -21.38 7.42 9.42
C ARG A 27 -21.47 5.89 9.30
N MET A 28 -20.54 5.29 8.56
CA MET A 28 -20.46 3.84 8.39
C MET A 28 -20.13 3.14 9.71
N TRP A 29 -19.24 3.73 10.51
CA TRP A 29 -18.87 3.21 11.82
C TRP A 29 -20.07 3.24 12.78
N GLU A 30 -20.74 4.39 12.93
CA GLU A 30 -21.94 4.52 13.77
C GLU A 30 -23.06 3.53 13.36
N SER A 31 -23.20 3.29 12.04
CA SER A 31 -24.16 2.31 11.56
C SER A 31 -23.76 0.89 11.93
N ALA A 32 -22.47 0.55 11.82
CA ALA A 32 -21.97 -0.79 12.10
C ALA A 32 -21.95 -1.13 13.60
N GLU A 33 -21.81 -0.14 14.49
CA GLU A 33 -21.87 -0.34 15.95
C GLU A 33 -23.20 -1.00 16.41
N LYS A 34 -24.24 -0.89 15.60
CA LYS A 34 -25.55 -1.50 15.87
C LYS A 34 -25.61 -3.00 15.53
N ASP A 35 -24.62 -3.50 14.80
CA ASP A 35 -24.55 -4.90 14.39
C ASP A 35 -23.87 -5.75 15.47
N ALA A 36 -24.42 -6.95 15.72
CA ALA A 36 -23.88 -7.85 16.75
C ALA A 36 -22.45 -8.31 16.45
N ASP A 37 -22.13 -8.54 15.17
CA ASP A 37 -20.83 -9.05 14.71
C ASP A 37 -19.73 -7.97 14.63
N PHE A 38 -20.11 -6.72 14.88
CA PHE A 38 -19.18 -5.59 14.76
C PHE A 38 -18.00 -5.69 15.72
N LYS A 39 -18.25 -6.12 16.98
CA LYS A 39 -17.23 -6.18 18.03
C LYS A 39 -16.06 -7.09 17.65
N ASP A 40 -16.37 -8.23 17.04
CA ASP A 40 -15.37 -9.23 16.66
C ASP A 40 -14.50 -8.75 15.49
N ASN A 41 -15.07 -7.97 14.58
CA ASN A 41 -14.41 -7.46 13.39
C ASN A 41 -13.87 -6.02 13.53
N ARG A 42 -14.06 -5.37 14.69
CA ARG A 42 -13.68 -3.97 14.95
C ARG A 42 -12.22 -3.66 14.57
N ARG A 43 -11.29 -4.54 14.96
CA ARG A 43 -9.85 -4.38 14.66
C ARG A 43 -9.59 -4.42 13.16
N HIS A 44 -10.18 -5.36 12.46
CA HIS A 44 -10.03 -5.49 11.02
C HIS A 44 -10.51 -4.24 10.28
N PHE A 45 -11.69 -3.72 10.61
CA PHE A 45 -12.21 -2.47 10.03
C PHE A 45 -11.31 -1.28 10.35
N LEU A 46 -10.80 -1.21 11.57
CA LEU A 46 -9.88 -0.14 11.98
C LEU A 46 -8.58 -0.17 11.19
N ASP A 47 -8.02 -1.36 10.92
CA ASP A 47 -6.80 -1.51 10.13
C ASP A 47 -6.99 -1.08 8.67
N ILE A 48 -8.17 -1.39 8.09
CA ILE A 48 -8.53 -0.90 6.76
C ILE A 48 -8.62 0.63 6.76
N ILE A 49 -9.32 1.23 7.71
CA ILE A 49 -9.47 2.67 7.78
C ILE A 49 -8.10 3.35 8.00
N ARG A 50 -7.26 2.81 8.87
CA ARG A 50 -5.90 3.33 9.13
C ARG A 50 -4.97 3.27 7.94
N SER A 51 -5.24 2.43 6.95
CA SER A 51 -4.44 2.41 5.72
C SER A 51 -4.55 3.72 4.92
N ALA A 52 -5.73 4.37 4.95
CA ALA A 52 -6.01 5.60 4.20
C ALA A 52 -6.22 6.84 5.09
N PHE A 53 -6.48 6.66 6.38
CA PHE A 53 -6.80 7.75 7.30
C PHE A 53 -5.89 7.76 8.51
N GLU A 54 -5.61 8.95 8.99
CA GLU A 54 -5.02 9.21 10.30
C GLU A 54 -6.16 9.33 11.32
N ILE A 55 -6.04 8.61 12.44
CA ILE A 55 -7.06 8.58 13.50
C ILE A 55 -6.37 8.95 14.81
N GLU A 56 -6.80 10.05 15.42
CA GLU A 56 -6.28 10.53 16.70
C GLU A 56 -7.41 10.60 17.74
N GLU A 57 -7.16 10.08 18.95
CA GLU A 57 -8.11 10.17 20.06
C GLU A 57 -8.16 11.58 20.66
N ILE A 58 -9.38 12.09 20.89
CA ILE A 58 -9.60 13.36 21.56
C ILE A 58 -9.95 13.08 23.03
N LYS A 59 -8.93 13.09 23.89
CA LYS A 59 -9.07 12.76 25.32
C LYS A 59 -9.87 13.78 26.13
N ILE A 60 -9.95 15.02 25.65
CA ILE A 60 -10.61 16.13 26.36
C ILE A 60 -11.68 16.72 25.44
N ASP A 61 -12.94 16.49 25.81
CA ASP A 61 -14.10 17.01 25.06
C ASP A 61 -14.36 18.48 25.43
N LYS A 62 -13.50 19.37 24.90
CA LYS A 62 -13.68 20.80 25.00
C LYS A 62 -13.75 21.45 23.62
N PRO A 63 -14.61 22.46 23.40
CA PRO A 63 -14.72 23.12 22.10
C PRO A 63 -13.37 23.64 21.57
N GLU A 64 -12.51 24.13 22.45
CA GLU A 64 -11.18 24.66 22.09
C GLU A 64 -10.25 23.54 21.53
N VAL A 65 -10.38 22.33 22.06
CA VAL A 65 -9.59 21.18 21.59
C VAL A 65 -10.14 20.71 20.25
N ILE A 66 -11.45 20.60 20.12
CA ILE A 66 -12.12 20.22 18.86
C ILE A 66 -11.74 21.20 17.75
N ASN A 67 -11.84 22.51 17.99
CA ASN A 67 -11.45 23.52 17.02
C ASN A 67 -9.99 23.42 16.58
N LYS A 68 -9.07 23.00 17.48
CA LYS A 68 -7.66 22.76 17.12
C LYS A 68 -7.51 21.55 16.18
N PHE A 69 -8.27 20.48 16.39
CA PHE A 69 -8.28 19.32 15.48
C PHE A 69 -8.86 19.70 14.12
N GLU A 70 -9.97 20.42 14.10
CA GLU A 70 -10.58 20.91 12.86
C GLU A 70 -9.65 21.86 12.10
N ALA A 71 -8.93 22.75 12.79
CA ALA A 71 -7.92 23.61 12.17
C ALA A 71 -6.74 22.85 11.56
N ARG A 72 -6.42 21.64 12.07
CA ARG A 72 -5.43 20.70 11.48
C ARG A 72 -6.02 19.89 10.32
N GLY A 73 -7.31 20.07 10.00
CA GLY A 73 -8.01 19.38 8.92
C GLY A 73 -8.63 18.03 9.32
N PHE A 74 -8.73 17.73 10.62
CA PHE A 74 -9.45 16.54 11.08
C PHE A 74 -10.96 16.78 11.09
N LYS A 75 -11.71 15.75 10.76
CA LYS A 75 -13.14 15.67 11.03
C LYS A 75 -13.35 14.95 12.35
N VAL A 76 -14.09 15.60 13.26
CA VAL A 76 -14.32 15.05 14.61
C VAL A 76 -15.64 14.32 14.66
N GLY A 77 -15.65 13.12 15.22
CA GLY A 77 -16.83 12.30 15.36
C GLY A 77 -16.71 11.27 16.47
N SER A 78 -17.78 10.51 16.66
CA SER A 78 -17.82 9.43 17.63
C SER A 78 -17.35 8.12 17.00
N LEU A 79 -16.34 7.51 17.63
CA LEU A 79 -15.82 6.19 17.29
C LEU A 79 -15.52 5.47 18.61
N HIS A 80 -16.13 4.33 18.84
CA HIS A 80 -15.78 3.48 19.97
C HIS A 80 -14.84 2.39 19.51
N ILE A 81 -13.53 2.65 19.62
CA ILE A 81 -12.47 1.74 19.18
C ILE A 81 -12.18 0.71 20.26
N SER A 82 -12.21 1.11 21.52
CA SER A 82 -12.02 0.23 22.69
C SER A 82 -13.05 0.56 23.77
N ASP A 83 -13.18 -0.33 24.75
CA ASP A 83 -14.14 -0.13 25.83
C ASP A 83 -13.73 0.97 26.82
N ASN A 84 -12.47 1.45 26.72
CA ASN A 84 -11.91 2.46 27.64
C ASN A 84 -11.55 3.79 26.94
N ASP A 85 -11.94 3.99 25.67
CA ASP A 85 -11.66 5.23 24.97
C ASP A 85 -12.67 6.34 25.30
N SER A 86 -12.32 7.56 24.92
CA SER A 86 -13.20 8.74 25.10
C SER A 86 -14.43 8.72 24.19
N GLY A 87 -14.48 7.81 23.22
CA GLY A 87 -15.50 7.74 22.17
C GLY A 87 -15.42 8.89 21.16
N LYS A 88 -14.51 9.87 21.32
CA LYS A 88 -14.31 10.97 20.36
C LYS A 88 -12.96 10.88 19.68
N PHE A 89 -12.98 10.93 18.37
CA PHE A 89 -11.79 10.83 17.53
C PHE A 89 -11.82 11.86 16.41
N GLY A 90 -10.64 12.33 16.04
CA GLY A 90 -10.40 13.06 14.81
C GLY A 90 -9.96 12.10 13.71
N ILE A 91 -10.56 12.20 12.54
CA ILE A 91 -10.21 11.44 11.35
C ILE A 91 -9.78 12.41 10.27
N LYS A 92 -8.68 12.08 9.59
CA LYS A 92 -8.16 12.86 8.46
C LYS A 92 -7.60 11.92 7.40
N LYS A 93 -7.97 12.15 6.14
CA LYS A 93 -7.41 11.39 5.03
C LYS A 93 -5.91 11.62 4.91
N ARG A 94 -5.13 10.55 4.78
CA ARG A 94 -3.67 10.65 4.63
C ARG A 94 -3.32 11.34 3.32
N PRO A 95 -2.55 12.44 3.33
CA PRO A 95 -2.14 13.08 2.09
C PRO A 95 -1.03 12.25 1.42
N ILE A 96 -1.15 12.06 0.12
CA ILE A 96 -0.08 11.49 -0.70
C ILE A 96 0.83 12.65 -1.13
N MET A 97 2.03 12.72 -0.55
CA MET A 97 2.96 13.83 -0.70
C MET A 97 4.30 13.43 -1.32
N ARG A 98 4.72 12.19 -1.11
CA ARG A 98 6.03 11.66 -1.52
C ARG A 98 5.83 10.41 -2.35
N VAL A 99 6.82 10.07 -3.15
CA VAL A 99 6.83 8.82 -3.94
C VAL A 99 6.73 7.56 -3.06
N THR A 100 7.25 7.64 -1.82
CA THR A 100 7.13 6.56 -0.82
C THR A 100 5.76 6.40 -0.21
N ASP A 101 4.85 7.35 -0.41
CA ASP A 101 3.45 7.26 0.05
C ASP A 101 2.58 6.52 -0.98
N LEU A 102 3.11 6.26 -2.19
CA LEU A 102 2.41 5.54 -3.24
C LEU A 102 2.38 4.04 -2.93
N THR A 103 1.21 3.46 -3.12
CA THR A 103 0.95 2.02 -2.96
C THR A 103 0.04 1.53 -4.07
N TYR A 104 0.00 0.22 -4.32
CA TYR A 104 -0.92 -0.37 -5.29
C TYR A 104 -2.40 -0.08 -4.98
N GLU A 105 -2.72 0.14 -3.69
CA GLU A 105 -4.09 0.44 -3.26
C GLU A 105 -4.49 1.89 -3.54
N ASN A 106 -3.55 2.85 -3.47
CA ASN A 106 -3.89 4.27 -3.59
C ASN A 106 -3.60 4.89 -4.97
N ILE A 107 -2.77 4.24 -5.78
CA ILE A 107 -2.30 4.78 -7.07
C ILE A 107 -3.46 5.06 -8.05
N HIS A 108 -4.51 4.24 -8.01
CA HIS A 108 -5.69 4.40 -8.86
C HIS A 108 -6.66 5.50 -8.39
N HIS A 109 -6.39 6.10 -7.22
CA HIS A 109 -7.25 7.13 -6.61
C HIS A 109 -6.63 8.53 -6.61
N ILE A 110 -5.53 8.70 -7.34
CA ILE A 110 -4.91 10.01 -7.59
C ILE A 110 -4.97 10.36 -9.06
N SER A 111 -5.03 11.66 -9.37
CA SER A 111 -4.98 12.15 -10.75
C SER A 111 -3.54 12.17 -11.28
N ALA A 112 -3.39 12.19 -12.62
CA ALA A 112 -2.09 12.37 -13.28
C ALA A 112 -1.40 13.66 -12.82
N ALA A 113 -2.14 14.76 -12.69
CA ALA A 113 -1.62 16.02 -12.15
C ALA A 113 -1.07 15.85 -10.72
N LYS A 114 -1.75 15.08 -9.87
CA LYS A 114 -1.27 14.78 -8.50
C LYS A 114 -0.02 13.91 -8.52
N LEU A 115 0.05 12.93 -9.41
CA LEU A 115 1.26 12.12 -9.59
C LEU A 115 2.46 13.00 -9.99
N ILE A 116 2.27 13.91 -10.96
CA ILE A 116 3.31 14.86 -11.39
C ILE A 116 3.78 15.72 -10.20
N GLU A 117 2.87 16.24 -9.37
CA GLU A 117 3.22 16.99 -8.16
C GLU A 117 4.06 16.15 -7.17
N VAL A 118 3.72 14.88 -6.99
CA VAL A 118 4.48 13.95 -6.12
C VAL A 118 5.87 13.66 -6.69
N LEU A 119 5.98 13.47 -8.01
CA LEU A 119 7.26 13.26 -8.69
C LEU A 119 8.15 14.50 -8.65
N ASP A 120 7.58 15.70 -8.84
CA ASP A 120 8.33 16.98 -8.75
C ASP A 120 8.96 17.17 -7.36
N ARG A 121 8.27 16.75 -6.31
CA ARG A 121 8.78 16.77 -4.93
C ARG A 121 9.91 15.79 -4.65
N ASN A 122 10.22 14.87 -5.56
CA ASN A 122 11.31 13.90 -5.44
C ASN A 122 12.69 14.52 -5.79
N PHE A 123 12.88 15.81 -5.52
CA PHE A 123 14.15 16.54 -5.64
C PHE A 123 14.82 16.48 -7.02
N GLY A 124 14.04 16.39 -8.11
CA GLY A 124 14.55 16.45 -9.48
C GLY A 124 15.38 15.24 -9.91
N GLY A 125 15.28 14.13 -9.19
CA GLY A 125 16.04 12.92 -9.50
C GLY A 125 15.67 12.26 -10.84
N GLY A 126 14.48 12.55 -11.38
CA GLY A 126 13.97 11.96 -12.60
C GLY A 126 13.43 10.55 -12.41
N TRP A 127 12.98 9.95 -13.52
CA TRP A 127 12.36 8.62 -13.50
C TRP A 127 13.34 7.52 -13.05
N ASP A 128 14.56 7.56 -13.57
CA ASP A 128 15.59 6.54 -13.29
C ASP A 128 16.09 6.56 -11.84
N SER A 129 15.79 7.62 -11.07
CA SER A 129 16.14 7.70 -9.65
C SER A 129 15.16 6.97 -8.73
N LEU A 130 14.00 6.59 -9.25
CA LEU A 130 13.00 5.83 -8.52
C LEU A 130 13.42 4.36 -8.42
N SER A 131 13.14 3.73 -7.28
CA SER A 131 13.31 2.28 -7.18
C SER A 131 12.33 1.55 -8.10
N GLN A 132 12.72 0.37 -8.58
CA GLN A 132 11.87 -0.44 -9.46
C GLN A 132 10.47 -0.66 -8.88
N SER A 133 10.37 -0.93 -7.57
CA SER A 133 9.08 -1.14 -6.91
C SER A 133 8.17 0.10 -6.96
N ILE A 134 8.74 1.31 -6.88
CA ILE A 134 7.95 2.55 -7.04
C ILE A 134 7.54 2.75 -8.49
N GLN A 135 8.43 2.46 -9.44
CA GLN A 135 8.09 2.52 -10.87
C GLN A 135 6.94 1.54 -11.19
N ASP A 136 7.02 0.31 -10.70
CA ASP A 136 5.98 -0.72 -10.90
C ASP A 136 4.62 -0.28 -10.32
N ILE A 137 4.62 0.34 -9.12
CA ILE A 137 3.41 0.90 -8.51
C ILE A 137 2.82 1.99 -9.41
N ILE A 138 3.65 2.93 -9.88
CA ILE A 138 3.18 4.03 -10.73
C ILE A 138 2.66 3.49 -12.07
N GLU A 139 3.40 2.58 -12.70
CA GLU A 139 3.02 1.97 -13.96
C GLU A 139 1.76 1.08 -13.85
N SER A 140 1.40 0.60 -12.66
CA SER A 140 0.15 -0.13 -12.46
C SER A 140 -1.08 0.77 -12.69
N GLY A 141 -1.01 2.05 -12.33
CA GLY A 141 -2.13 3.01 -12.45
C GLY A 141 -2.02 3.99 -13.62
N PHE A 142 -0.81 4.18 -14.17
CA PHE A 142 -0.56 5.22 -15.17
C PHE A 142 0.20 4.69 -16.38
N ASP A 143 -0.11 5.26 -17.54
CA ASP A 143 0.73 5.16 -18.73
C ASP A 143 1.85 6.18 -18.61
N ILE A 144 3.08 5.69 -18.43
CA ILE A 144 4.27 6.54 -18.30
C ILE A 144 5.08 6.52 -19.61
N SER A 145 5.57 7.68 -19.99
CA SER A 145 6.50 7.83 -21.10
C SER A 145 7.55 8.86 -20.74
N THR A 146 8.82 8.49 -20.82
CA THR A 146 9.95 9.37 -20.48
C THR A 146 10.77 9.70 -21.72
N THR A 147 11.36 10.89 -21.77
CA THR A 147 12.31 11.29 -22.81
C THR A 147 13.28 12.31 -22.27
N THR A 148 14.50 12.28 -22.77
CA THR A 148 15.53 13.28 -22.45
C THR A 148 15.99 13.93 -23.75
N LEU A 149 15.67 15.20 -23.92
CA LEU A 149 15.96 15.96 -25.14
C LEU A 149 16.49 17.36 -24.81
N PRO A 150 17.27 18.00 -25.72
CA PRO A 150 17.53 19.42 -25.62
C PRO A 150 16.22 20.20 -25.58
N LYS A 151 16.15 21.29 -24.80
CA LYS A 151 14.93 22.08 -24.60
C LYS A 151 14.26 22.51 -25.90
N ASP A 152 15.05 22.98 -26.88
CA ASP A 152 14.54 23.43 -28.17
C ASP A 152 13.90 22.29 -28.99
N ARG A 153 14.36 21.06 -28.83
CA ARG A 153 13.79 19.89 -29.48
C ARG A 153 12.54 19.38 -28.81
N LEU A 154 12.50 19.46 -27.47
CA LEU A 154 11.33 19.02 -26.70
C LEU A 154 10.09 19.82 -27.10
N HIS A 155 10.21 21.15 -27.20
CA HIS A 155 9.10 22.06 -27.49
C HIS A 155 8.96 22.39 -28.97
N LYS A 156 9.46 21.53 -29.87
CA LYS A 156 9.26 21.71 -31.30
C LYS A 156 7.76 21.63 -31.63
N VAL A 157 7.27 22.62 -32.39
CA VAL A 157 5.89 22.67 -32.87
C VAL A 157 5.52 21.39 -33.65
N GLY A 158 4.39 20.79 -33.35
CA GLY A 158 3.96 19.49 -33.87
C GLY A 158 4.79 18.30 -33.39
N GLY A 159 5.65 18.51 -32.39
CA GLY A 159 6.52 17.50 -31.82
C GLY A 159 5.81 16.54 -30.84
N MET A 160 6.60 15.69 -30.22
CA MET A 160 6.10 14.67 -29.28
C MET A 160 5.41 15.31 -28.08
N TYR A 161 5.94 16.41 -27.54
CA TYR A 161 5.40 17.12 -26.40
C TYR A 161 3.95 17.55 -26.64
N GLU A 162 3.70 18.29 -27.72
CA GLU A 162 2.35 18.74 -28.07
C GLU A 162 1.38 17.58 -28.30
N LYS A 163 1.85 16.51 -28.95
CA LYS A 163 1.04 15.32 -29.19
C LYS A 163 0.64 14.66 -27.87
N LYS A 164 1.58 14.46 -26.96
CA LYS A 164 1.30 13.85 -25.63
C LYS A 164 0.35 14.71 -24.80
N VAL A 165 0.55 16.04 -24.76
CA VAL A 165 -0.33 16.96 -24.05
C VAL A 165 -1.74 16.93 -24.65
N ASN A 166 -1.86 16.95 -25.99
CA ASN A 166 -3.15 16.85 -26.70
C ASN A 166 -3.83 15.49 -26.45
N ASP A 167 -3.06 14.43 -26.25
CA ASP A 167 -3.55 13.08 -25.89
C ASP A 167 -3.95 12.97 -24.41
N GLY A 168 -3.82 14.07 -23.63
CA GLY A 168 -4.24 14.13 -22.22
C GLY A 168 -3.19 13.64 -21.22
N PHE A 169 -1.90 13.66 -21.59
CA PHE A 169 -0.83 13.42 -20.64
C PHE A 169 -0.50 14.70 -19.88
N GLU A 170 -0.31 14.57 -18.58
CA GLU A 170 0.34 15.56 -17.73
C GLU A 170 1.86 15.39 -17.82
N VAL A 171 2.62 16.48 -17.67
CA VAL A 171 4.06 16.49 -17.94
C VAL A 171 4.84 17.09 -16.78
N LEU A 172 5.92 16.42 -16.38
CA LEU A 172 6.97 16.96 -15.51
C LEU A 172 8.24 17.18 -16.35
N GLU A 173 8.76 18.39 -16.32
CA GLU A 173 10.03 18.75 -16.94
C GLU A 173 11.12 18.91 -15.89
N ILE A 174 12.16 18.12 -15.98
CA ILE A 174 13.30 18.16 -15.06
C ILE A 174 14.52 18.65 -15.84
N PRO A 175 15.06 19.84 -15.55
CA PRO A 175 16.25 20.35 -16.21
C PRO A 175 17.49 19.56 -15.80
N LYS A 176 18.22 19.02 -16.78
CA LYS A 176 19.50 18.32 -16.63
C LYS A 176 20.59 19.02 -17.44
N GLY A 177 20.97 20.22 -17.02
CA GLY A 177 21.94 21.06 -17.75
C GLY A 177 21.39 21.57 -19.09
N ALA A 178 22.01 21.16 -20.21
CA ALA A 178 21.55 21.51 -21.58
C ALA A 178 20.35 20.65 -22.04
N TRP A 179 19.99 19.63 -21.30
CA TRP A 179 18.92 18.68 -21.61
C TRP A 179 17.78 18.85 -20.63
N VAL A 180 16.61 18.41 -21.04
CA VAL A 180 15.42 18.32 -20.19
C VAL A 180 14.91 16.90 -20.25
N GLU A 181 14.73 16.26 -19.09
CA GLU A 181 13.98 15.05 -18.97
C GLU A 181 12.51 15.41 -18.82
N ALA A 182 11.68 14.90 -19.71
CA ALA A 182 10.23 15.05 -19.64
C ALA A 182 9.61 13.69 -19.28
N ILE A 183 8.83 13.69 -18.20
CA ILE A 183 8.06 12.53 -17.73
C ILE A 183 6.59 12.84 -18.03
N PHE A 184 5.99 12.03 -18.88
CA PHE A 184 4.59 12.13 -19.26
C PHE A 184 3.79 11.06 -18.52
N ALA A 185 2.71 11.45 -17.89
CA ALA A 185 1.84 10.56 -17.14
C ALA A 185 0.38 10.73 -17.56
N LYS A 186 -0.32 9.64 -17.78
CA LYS A 186 -1.75 9.59 -18.06
C LYS A 186 -2.39 8.46 -17.28
N GLU A 187 -3.55 8.71 -16.69
CA GLU A 187 -4.30 7.69 -15.98
C GLU A 187 -4.67 6.54 -16.93
N LYS A 188 -4.42 5.30 -16.49
CA LYS A 188 -4.93 4.13 -17.20
C LYS A 188 -6.43 4.04 -16.99
N PRO A 189 -7.20 3.68 -18.03
CA PRO A 189 -8.61 3.44 -17.86
C PRO A 189 -8.80 2.33 -16.80
N GLU A 190 -9.68 2.60 -15.84
CA GLU A 190 -10.04 1.61 -14.82
C GLU A 190 -10.60 0.37 -15.53
N MET A 191 -9.93 -0.77 -15.39
CA MET A 191 -10.47 -2.02 -15.89
C MET A 191 -11.75 -2.31 -15.13
N GLU A 192 -12.88 -2.39 -15.83
CA GLU A 192 -14.13 -2.83 -15.23
C GLU A 192 -13.85 -4.18 -14.57
N LYS A 193 -13.95 -4.21 -13.22
CA LYS A 193 -13.84 -5.46 -12.47
C LYS A 193 -14.89 -6.41 -13.06
N PRO A 194 -14.52 -7.64 -13.45
CA PRO A 194 -15.52 -8.60 -13.87
C PRO A 194 -16.56 -8.68 -12.76
N VAL A 195 -17.82 -8.45 -13.13
CA VAL A 195 -18.94 -8.67 -12.23
C VAL A 195 -18.92 -10.17 -11.97
N VAL A 196 -18.36 -10.58 -10.83
CA VAL A 196 -18.59 -11.92 -10.30
C VAL A 196 -20.07 -11.87 -9.92
N GLU A 197 -20.90 -12.41 -10.78
CA GLU A 197 -22.27 -12.72 -10.41
C GLU A 197 -22.13 -13.78 -9.33
N ASP A 198 -22.42 -13.39 -8.09
CA ASP A 198 -22.53 -14.32 -6.98
C ASP A 198 -23.73 -15.23 -7.27
N ASP A 199 -23.49 -16.32 -7.99
CA ASP A 199 -24.43 -17.44 -8.17
C ASP A 199 -24.54 -18.26 -6.86
N ASP A 200 -24.57 -17.59 -5.71
CA ASP A 200 -24.67 -18.23 -4.40
C ASP A 200 -26.09 -18.70 -4.04
N ASP A 201 -27.07 -18.55 -4.96
CA ASP A 201 -28.46 -18.96 -4.66
C ASP A 201 -28.81 -20.41 -5.11
N ASN A 202 -27.82 -21.22 -5.55
CA ASN A 202 -28.19 -22.55 -6.07
C ASN A 202 -27.40 -23.75 -5.48
N LEU A 203 -26.88 -23.65 -4.25
CA LEU A 203 -26.20 -24.78 -3.60
C LEU A 203 -26.90 -25.34 -2.36
N SER A 204 -28.17 -24.98 -2.11
CA SER A 204 -28.86 -25.47 -0.93
C SER A 204 -29.93 -26.57 -1.17
N ASN A 205 -29.89 -27.32 -2.29
CA ASN A 205 -30.85 -28.42 -2.48
C ASN A 205 -30.29 -29.55 -3.35
N LYS A 206 -29.21 -30.19 -2.94
CA LYS A 206 -28.85 -31.49 -3.56
C LYS A 206 -28.02 -32.44 -2.70
N TYR A 207 -28.37 -32.56 -1.45
CA TYR A 207 -27.96 -33.72 -0.64
C TYR A 207 -29.16 -34.20 0.21
N ASP A 208 -30.21 -34.66 -0.45
CA ASP A 208 -31.04 -35.67 0.14
C ASP A 208 -30.24 -36.98 -0.01
N VAL A 209 -29.58 -37.38 1.04
CA VAL A 209 -28.97 -38.70 1.17
C VAL A 209 -30.09 -39.62 1.63
N ASP A 210 -30.70 -40.33 0.66
CA ASP A 210 -31.47 -41.52 0.97
C ASP A 210 -30.49 -42.54 1.58
N ASN A 211 -30.69 -42.75 2.88
CA ASN A 211 -30.13 -43.89 3.60
C ASN A 211 -30.95 -45.12 3.19
N ASP A 212 -30.43 -45.91 2.28
CA ASP A 212 -30.82 -47.31 2.14
C ASP A 212 -29.59 -48.17 2.49
N ASP A 213 -29.76 -48.84 3.61
CA ASP A 213 -28.90 -49.91 4.10
C ASP A 213 -28.86 -51.05 3.09
N GLU A 214 -27.71 -51.38 2.58
CA GLU A 214 -27.43 -52.77 2.16
C GLU A 214 -25.92 -53.08 2.40
N ASP A 215 -25.74 -53.96 3.39
CA ASP A 215 -24.48 -54.64 3.72
C ASP A 215 -23.93 -55.38 2.51
N GLU A 216 -22.76 -55.06 2.03
CA GLU A 216 -21.90 -55.99 1.31
C GLU A 216 -20.46 -55.89 1.79
N ASP A 217 -20.06 -56.90 2.56
CA ASP A 217 -18.70 -57.26 2.91
C ASP A 217 -17.89 -57.52 1.62
N GLU A 218 -16.99 -56.63 1.26
CA GLU A 218 -15.92 -56.98 0.29
C GLU A 218 -14.53 -56.75 0.94
N ASP A 219 -13.88 -57.93 1.09
CA ASP A 219 -12.51 -58.14 1.49
C ASP A 219 -11.53 -57.20 0.77
N LEU A 220 -10.91 -56.30 1.51
CA LEU A 220 -9.72 -55.56 1.06
C LEU A 220 -8.46 -56.38 1.39
N PRO A 221 -7.55 -56.54 0.45
CA PRO A 221 -6.29 -57.25 0.69
C PRO A 221 -5.37 -56.45 1.59
N ASP A 222 -4.82 -57.20 2.54
CA ASP A 222 -3.80 -56.81 3.53
C ASP A 222 -2.46 -56.47 2.82
N ASP A 223 -2.26 -55.21 2.45
CA ASP A 223 -0.97 -54.74 1.97
C ASP A 223 -0.08 -54.38 3.16
N LYS A 224 0.80 -55.33 3.48
CA LYS A 224 1.98 -55.13 4.33
C LYS A 224 2.85 -54.04 3.74
N TYR A 225 2.83 -52.87 4.36
CA TYR A 225 3.95 -51.93 4.24
C TYR A 225 5.07 -52.41 5.19
N GLU A 226 6.15 -52.86 4.59
CA GLU A 226 7.42 -53.11 5.27
C GLU A 226 7.98 -51.73 5.68
N ASP A 227 8.20 -51.57 6.98
CA ASP A 227 8.97 -50.50 7.59
C ASP A 227 10.40 -50.58 7.06
N GLU A 228 10.80 -49.64 6.22
CA GLU A 228 12.22 -49.35 6.00
C GLU A 228 12.60 -48.15 6.82
N ASP A 229 13.50 -48.39 7.73
CA ASP A 229 14.19 -47.53 8.68
C ASP A 229 14.64 -46.19 8.05
N GLU A 230 14.00 -45.06 8.48
CA GLU A 230 14.56 -44.09 9.40
C GLU A 230 16.02 -43.74 9.23
N ASP A 231 16.26 -42.63 8.54
CA ASP A 231 17.37 -41.76 8.90
C ASP A 231 16.76 -40.55 9.64
N ASP A 232 16.85 -40.60 10.97
CA ASP A 232 16.55 -39.56 11.93
C ASP A 232 17.60 -38.43 11.78
N ASP A 233 17.48 -37.63 10.71
CA ASP A 233 18.13 -36.31 10.64
C ASP A 233 17.35 -35.35 11.49
N THR A 234 17.62 -35.40 12.80
CA THR A 234 17.24 -34.37 13.74
C THR A 234 17.88 -33.06 13.26
N PHE A 235 17.06 -32.25 12.63
CA PHE A 235 17.38 -30.88 12.24
C PHE A 235 17.66 -30.06 13.51
N ASP A 236 18.94 -29.87 13.78
CA ASP A 236 19.43 -29.13 14.95
C ASP A 236 19.37 -27.63 14.67
N GLU A 237 18.22 -27.02 15.01
CA GLU A 237 17.96 -25.56 14.84
C GLU A 237 19.00 -24.70 15.58
N ASP A 238 19.60 -25.20 16.66
CA ASP A 238 20.58 -24.47 17.47
C ASP A 238 21.93 -24.34 16.75
N LYS A 239 22.30 -25.27 15.85
CA LYS A 239 23.53 -25.20 15.07
C LYS A 239 23.49 -24.18 13.95
N LEU A 240 22.31 -23.98 13.33
CA LEU A 240 22.14 -23.00 12.25
C LEU A 240 22.20 -21.57 12.76
N THR A 241 21.76 -21.31 14.00
CA THR A 241 21.83 -19.99 14.63
C THR A 241 23.25 -19.63 15.02
N GLU A 242 24.07 -20.55 15.52
CA GLU A 242 25.46 -20.25 15.89
C GLU A 242 26.38 -20.01 14.67
N GLU A 243 26.22 -20.76 13.58
CA GLU A 243 27.00 -20.53 12.35
C GLU A 243 26.59 -19.24 11.63
N SER A 244 25.32 -18.86 11.66
CA SER A 244 24.83 -17.62 11.05
C SER A 244 25.35 -16.36 11.76
N TYR A 245 25.56 -16.41 13.07
CA TYR A 245 26.12 -15.30 13.84
C TYR A 245 27.65 -15.21 13.74
N ARG A 246 28.36 -16.31 13.43
CA ARG A 246 29.82 -16.33 13.30
C ARG A 246 30.34 -15.71 12.01
N THR A 247 29.57 -15.71 10.94
CA THR A 247 30.01 -15.20 9.63
C THR A 247 29.78 -13.72 9.43
N THR A 248 29.09 -13.03 10.35
CA THR A 248 28.71 -11.61 10.11
C THR A 248 29.54 -10.61 10.95
N PHE A 249 30.33 -11.02 11.94
CA PHE A 249 30.98 -10.07 12.87
C PHE A 249 32.38 -10.44 13.36
N GLU A 250 33.14 -11.28 12.65
CA GLU A 250 34.58 -11.43 12.93
C GLU A 250 35.42 -10.80 11.79
N THR A 251 35.30 -9.49 11.64
CA THR A 251 36.42 -8.69 11.14
C THR A 251 37.20 -8.27 12.36
N ASP A 252 38.35 -8.89 12.54
CA ASP A 252 39.31 -8.56 13.62
C ASP A 252 39.58 -7.05 13.58
N PRO A 253 39.39 -6.28 14.66
CA PRO A 253 39.65 -4.85 14.66
C PRO A 253 41.11 -4.48 14.37
N ASP A 254 42.04 -5.43 14.41
CA ASP A 254 43.45 -5.24 14.06
C ASP A 254 43.71 -5.28 12.54
N ASP A 255 42.78 -5.72 11.70
CA ASP A 255 42.91 -5.68 10.23
C ASP A 255 42.47 -4.33 9.61
N LEU A 256 41.94 -3.42 10.39
CA LEU A 256 41.73 -2.03 9.99
C LEU A 256 42.99 -1.23 10.27
N ASN A 257 44.04 -1.42 9.47
CA ASN A 257 45.25 -0.62 9.46
C ASN A 257 44.87 0.75 8.83
N LEU A 258 44.23 1.60 9.61
CA LEU A 258 44.08 3.03 9.31
C LEU A 258 45.40 3.70 9.61
N GLU A 259 46.30 3.72 8.63
CA GLU A 259 47.43 4.67 8.63
C GLU A 259 46.82 6.07 8.64
N ALA A 260 46.89 6.70 9.81
CA ALA A 260 46.62 8.13 9.93
C ALA A 260 47.71 8.86 9.14
N GLU A 261 47.34 9.42 7.99
CA GLU A 261 48.20 10.38 7.30
C GLU A 261 48.32 11.61 8.21
N ASP A 262 49.52 11.79 8.74
CA ASP A 262 49.94 12.99 9.44
C ASP A 262 49.81 14.18 8.49
N VAL A 263 48.73 14.94 8.63
CA VAL A 263 48.58 16.27 8.02
C VAL A 263 49.49 17.20 8.83
N THR A 264 50.70 17.35 8.37
CA THR A 264 51.61 18.43 8.85
C THR A 264 51.02 19.76 8.38
N ASP A 265 50.51 20.54 9.32
CA ASP A 265 50.29 21.99 9.20
C ASP A 265 51.61 22.69 8.83
N ASP A 266 51.78 23.03 7.56
CA ASP A 266 52.72 24.06 7.13
C ASP A 266 51.94 25.39 6.99
N ASP A 267 51.70 26.03 8.12
CA ASP A 267 51.63 27.47 8.20
C ASP A 267 53.05 28.02 8.04
N ASP A 268 53.28 28.73 6.95
CA ASP A 268 53.95 29.99 6.96
C ASP A 268 54.21 30.54 5.53
N ASN A 269 53.83 31.80 5.40
CA ASN A 269 54.43 32.84 4.55
C ASN A 269 53.78 33.21 3.20
N TYR A 270 53.34 34.40 3.29
CA TYR A 270 53.17 35.56 2.39
C TYR A 270 51.77 35.93 2.06
#